data_6a4c78a54e6d59a8dc4906b00870ba63
#
_entry.id   6a4c78a54e6d59a8dc4906b00870ba63
#
_cell.length_a   1.000
_cell.length_b   1.000
_cell.length_c   1.000
_cell.angle_alpha   90.00
_cell.angle_beta   90.00
_cell.angle_gamma   90.00
#
_symmetry.space_group_name_H-M   'P 1'
#
loop_
_entity.id
_entity.type
_entity.pdbx_description
1 polymer ?
#
loop_
_entity_poly.entity_id
_entity_poly.type
_entity_poly.pdbx_seq_one_letter_code
_entity_poly.pdbx_strand_id
1 'polypeptide(L)'
;MKKFNYFYIALYFFIFLLNSCSFFKDDNKKNKDRGSFFFETVAKPDSSLRGLKVSLPKPVVNNTWNQLTNNDAHKALHPFVGKKIELFWKTSIGKGQDKKKPISSQPVIDQEKIYTLDTALTITAINKNNGKKSSTKT
;
A
#
# COMPACT_ATOMS: atom_id res chain seq x y z
N MET A 1 64.86 34.20 -7.57
CA MET A 1 63.38 34.02 -7.72
C MET A 1 63.07 32.56 -7.42
N LYS A 2 62.33 32.29 -6.32
CA LYS A 2 61.95 30.90 -5.93
C LYS A 2 60.85 30.40 -6.87
N LYS A 3 61.11 29.33 -7.64
CA LYS A 3 60.07 28.63 -8.41
C LYS A 3 59.09 28.07 -7.41
N PHE A 4 57.94 28.68 -7.31
CA PHE A 4 56.83 28.19 -6.51
C PHE A 4 56.32 26.88 -7.16
N ASN A 5 56.45 25.78 -6.47
CA ASN A 5 56.07 24.48 -7.00
C ASN A 5 54.52 24.40 -7.02
N TYR A 6 53.93 24.74 -8.15
CA TYR A 6 52.49 24.62 -8.40
C TYR A 6 51.96 23.18 -8.14
N PHE A 7 52.86 22.21 -8.19
CA PHE A 7 52.54 20.82 -7.88
C PHE A 7 52.06 20.63 -6.42
N TYR A 8 52.68 21.28 -5.45
CA TYR A 8 52.26 21.20 -4.05
C TYR A 8 50.94 21.93 -3.79
N ILE A 9 50.66 23.01 -4.53
CA ILE A 9 49.38 23.72 -4.43
C ILE A 9 48.27 22.87 -5.01
N ALA A 10 48.47 22.21 -6.15
CA ALA A 10 47.50 21.31 -6.76
C ALA A 10 47.24 20.07 -5.87
N LEU A 11 48.30 19.52 -5.25
CA LEU A 11 48.16 18.41 -4.32
C LEU A 11 47.34 18.76 -3.07
N TYR A 12 47.57 19.96 -2.52
CA TYR A 12 46.82 20.45 -1.36
C TYR A 12 45.36 20.71 -1.69
N PHE A 13 45.07 21.22 -2.88
CA PHE A 13 43.71 21.43 -3.37
C PHE A 13 42.99 20.12 -3.60
N PHE A 14 43.69 19.07 -4.08
CA PHE A 14 43.13 17.76 -4.28
C PHE A 14 42.78 17.04 -2.96
N ILE A 15 43.64 17.20 -1.93
CA ILE A 15 43.37 16.66 -0.58
C ILE A 15 42.16 17.36 0.05
N PHE A 16 41.97 18.68 -0.22
CA PHE A 16 40.84 19.43 0.29
C PHE A 16 39.51 19.00 -0.32
N LEU A 17 39.52 18.58 -1.60
CA LEU A 17 38.34 18.04 -2.27
C LEU A 17 37.90 16.64 -1.74
N LEU A 18 38.83 15.85 -1.22
CA LEU A 18 38.53 14.52 -0.66
C LEU A 18 37.81 14.59 0.69
N ASN A 19 37.87 15.71 1.40
CA ASN A 19 37.17 15.88 2.68
C ASN A 19 35.74 16.40 2.53
N SER A 20 35.25 16.65 1.31
CA SER A 20 33.90 17.17 1.05
C SER A 20 32.78 16.12 1.12
N CYS A 21 33.10 14.83 1.29
CA CYS A 21 32.10 13.76 1.33
C CYS A 21 31.46 13.51 2.70
N SER A 22 31.78 14.29 3.74
CA SER A 22 31.23 14.01 5.09
C SER A 22 30.07 14.92 5.52
N PHE A 23 29.56 15.79 4.62
CA PHE A 23 28.51 16.76 4.99
C PHE A 23 27.09 16.35 4.57
N PHE A 24 26.91 15.20 3.92
CA PHE A 24 25.60 14.59 3.78
C PHE A 24 25.33 13.66 4.95
N LYS A 25 25.13 14.24 6.11
CA LYS A 25 24.56 13.53 7.26
C LYS A 25 23.10 13.29 6.94
N ASP A 26 22.80 12.05 6.66
CA ASP A 26 21.46 11.54 6.40
C ASP A 26 20.48 11.98 7.50
N ASP A 27 19.60 12.91 7.19
CA ASP A 27 18.47 13.32 8.04
C ASP A 27 17.37 12.24 8.14
N ASN A 28 17.76 10.97 7.97
CA ASN A 28 16.85 9.82 8.13
C ASN A 28 16.39 9.57 9.57
N LYS A 29 16.78 10.43 10.53
CA LYS A 29 16.31 10.30 11.92
C LYS A 29 14.97 10.98 12.22
N LYS A 30 14.41 11.77 11.30
CA LYS A 30 13.15 12.53 11.57
C LYS A 30 11.86 11.80 11.20
N ASN A 31 11.94 10.62 10.57
CA ASN A 31 10.72 9.87 10.20
C ASN A 31 10.34 8.74 11.16
N LYS A 32 11.08 8.58 12.28
CA LYS A 32 10.75 7.54 13.26
C LYS A 32 9.60 7.92 14.20
N ASP A 33 9.28 9.22 14.29
CA ASP A 33 8.28 9.70 15.24
C ASP A 33 6.89 9.98 14.63
N ARG A 34 6.75 9.89 13.29
CA ARG A 34 5.42 10.08 12.66
C ARG A 34 4.51 8.85 12.76
N GLY A 35 5.06 7.69 13.07
CA GLY A 35 4.29 6.45 13.24
C GLY A 35 3.88 6.15 14.67
N SER A 36 4.58 6.69 15.67
CA SER A 36 4.32 6.40 17.07
C SER A 36 3.11 7.16 17.62
N PHE A 37 2.77 8.30 17.05
CA PHE A 37 1.67 9.14 17.56
C PHE A 37 0.28 8.49 17.45
N PHE A 38 0.10 7.55 16.52
CA PHE A 38 -1.18 6.86 16.35
C PHE A 38 -1.32 5.55 17.12
N PHE A 39 -0.23 5.05 17.70
CA PHE A 39 -0.25 3.76 18.40
C PHE A 39 -0.03 3.84 19.91
N GLU A 40 0.22 5.02 20.46
CA GLU A 40 0.46 5.18 21.90
C GLU A 40 -0.82 5.32 22.74
N THR A 41 -1.96 5.55 22.12
CA THR A 41 -3.24 5.38 22.80
C THR A 41 -3.65 3.91 22.70
N VAL A 42 -3.08 3.09 23.56
CA VAL A 42 -3.67 1.78 23.85
C VAL A 42 -5.12 2.06 24.29
N ALA A 43 -6.07 1.76 23.39
CA ALA A 43 -7.48 1.90 23.69
C ALA A 43 -7.77 1.10 24.94
N LYS A 44 -7.99 1.78 26.05
CA LYS A 44 -8.33 1.10 27.32
C LYS A 44 -9.71 0.49 27.12
N PRO A 45 -9.88 -0.80 27.40
CA PRO A 45 -11.20 -1.42 27.33
C PRO A 45 -12.19 -0.63 28.20
N ASP A 46 -13.31 -0.24 27.64
CA ASP A 46 -14.37 0.38 28.41
C ASP A 46 -14.95 -0.65 29.39
N SER A 47 -14.81 -0.40 30.68
CA SER A 47 -15.28 -1.31 31.72
C SER A 47 -16.80 -1.47 31.73
N SER A 48 -17.55 -0.48 31.21
CA SER A 48 -19.02 -0.55 31.08
C SER A 48 -19.47 -1.58 30.06
N LEU A 49 -18.60 -1.94 29.12
CA LEU A 49 -18.87 -2.95 28.10
C LEU A 49 -18.57 -4.39 28.54
N ARG A 50 -18.07 -4.57 29.77
CA ARG A 50 -17.85 -5.91 30.31
C ARG A 50 -19.16 -6.64 30.50
N GLY A 51 -19.27 -7.80 29.88
CA GLY A 51 -20.46 -8.64 29.97
C GLY A 51 -21.55 -8.34 28.93
N LEU A 52 -21.38 -7.36 28.07
CA LEU A 52 -22.25 -7.16 26.93
C LEU A 52 -22.15 -8.36 25.98
N LYS A 53 -23.27 -9.06 25.81
CA LYS A 53 -23.38 -10.14 24.83
C LYS A 53 -23.49 -9.55 23.44
N VAL A 54 -22.40 -9.62 22.67
CA VAL A 54 -22.41 -9.22 21.26
C VAL A 54 -23.14 -10.27 20.44
N SER A 55 -24.29 -9.91 19.86
CA SER A 55 -25.01 -10.75 18.92
C SER A 55 -24.72 -10.27 17.49
N LEU A 56 -24.01 -11.09 16.73
CA LEU A 56 -23.77 -10.84 15.31
C LEU A 56 -24.85 -11.49 14.46
N PRO A 57 -25.29 -10.84 13.37
CA PRO A 57 -26.19 -11.47 12.41
C PRO A 57 -25.50 -12.69 11.79
N LYS A 58 -26.30 -13.63 11.26
CA LYS A 58 -25.74 -14.79 10.56
C LYS A 58 -24.88 -14.34 9.38
N PRO A 59 -23.74 -15.04 9.13
CA PRO A 59 -22.92 -14.73 7.96
C PRO A 59 -23.70 -14.91 6.66
N VAL A 60 -23.49 -14.00 5.72
CA VAL A 60 -24.17 -13.99 4.42
C VAL A 60 -23.17 -14.38 3.33
N VAL A 61 -23.58 -15.31 2.46
CA VAL A 61 -22.77 -15.62 1.26
C VAL A 61 -22.83 -14.44 0.32
N ASN A 62 -21.66 -13.89 0.01
CA ASN A 62 -21.52 -12.73 -0.86
C ASN A 62 -20.83 -13.11 -2.17
N ASN A 63 -21.55 -13.03 -3.27
CA ASN A 63 -21.05 -13.38 -4.61
C ASN A 63 -20.64 -12.15 -5.43
N THR A 64 -20.99 -10.96 -4.99
CA THR A 64 -20.76 -9.69 -5.69
C THR A 64 -20.21 -8.64 -4.74
N TRP A 65 -19.42 -7.71 -5.27
CA TRP A 65 -18.88 -6.55 -4.54
C TRP A 65 -18.89 -5.34 -5.46
N ASN A 66 -20.06 -4.72 -5.60
CA ASN A 66 -20.29 -3.71 -6.63
C ASN A 66 -19.83 -2.30 -6.23
N GLN A 67 -19.62 -2.06 -4.95
CA GLN A 67 -19.24 -0.75 -4.43
C GLN A 67 -18.49 -0.88 -3.10
N LEU A 68 -17.96 0.25 -2.62
CA LEU A 68 -17.33 0.31 -1.32
C LEU A 68 -18.30 -0.21 -0.24
N THR A 69 -17.85 -1.15 0.59
CA THR A 69 -18.67 -1.84 1.60
C THR A 69 -19.84 -2.66 1.09
N ASN A 70 -19.96 -2.82 -0.22
CA ASN A 70 -20.93 -3.68 -0.90
C ASN A 70 -22.43 -3.34 -0.68
N ASN A 71 -22.76 -2.18 -0.19
CA ASN A 71 -24.15 -1.69 -0.06
C ASN A 71 -24.21 -0.16 0.05
N ASP A 72 -25.38 0.40 -0.30
CA ASP A 72 -25.62 1.86 -0.30
C ASP A 72 -25.57 2.51 1.10
N ALA A 73 -25.81 1.73 2.12
CA ALA A 73 -25.76 2.20 3.50
C ALA A 73 -24.33 2.25 4.06
N HIS A 74 -23.32 1.88 3.29
CA HIS A 74 -21.92 1.79 3.69
C HIS A 74 -21.68 0.97 4.98
N LYS A 75 -22.57 0.02 5.28
CA LYS A 75 -22.45 -0.86 6.43
C LYS A 75 -21.68 -2.12 6.01
N ALA A 76 -20.62 -2.44 6.74
CA ALA A 76 -19.90 -3.68 6.53
C ALA A 76 -20.86 -4.86 6.75
N LEU A 77 -21.00 -5.72 5.75
CA LEU A 77 -21.72 -6.98 5.89
C LEU A 77 -20.86 -7.94 6.72
N HIS A 78 -21.54 -8.93 7.32
CA HIS A 78 -20.87 -10.08 7.92
C HIS A 78 -20.74 -11.19 6.86
N PRO A 79 -19.67 -11.18 6.02
CA PRO A 79 -19.57 -12.15 4.93
C PRO A 79 -19.22 -13.52 5.47
N PHE A 80 -19.81 -14.55 4.88
CA PHE A 80 -19.42 -15.92 5.14
C PHE A 80 -18.03 -16.19 4.52
N VAL A 81 -17.11 -16.64 5.36
CA VAL A 81 -15.78 -17.09 4.93
C VAL A 81 -15.65 -18.58 5.25
N GLY A 82 -15.23 -19.37 4.26
CA GLY A 82 -14.99 -20.80 4.45
C GLY A 82 -13.92 -21.07 5.51
N LYS A 83 -13.88 -22.30 6.02
CA LYS A 83 -12.92 -22.72 7.05
C LYS A 83 -11.45 -22.61 6.63
N LYS A 84 -11.19 -22.66 5.32
CA LYS A 84 -9.83 -22.63 4.74
C LYS A 84 -9.76 -21.58 3.66
N ILE A 85 -8.76 -20.72 3.76
CA ILE A 85 -8.45 -19.70 2.74
C ILE A 85 -7.23 -20.21 1.96
N GLU A 86 -7.41 -20.39 0.66
CA GLU A 86 -6.37 -20.88 -0.25
C GLU A 86 -6.18 -19.93 -1.43
N LEU A 87 -4.98 -19.89 -1.96
CA LEU A 87 -4.72 -19.19 -3.21
C LEU A 87 -5.32 -19.99 -4.37
N PHE A 88 -6.39 -19.47 -4.97
CA PHE A 88 -7.07 -20.11 -6.07
C PHE A 88 -6.42 -19.81 -7.43
N TRP A 89 -6.11 -18.52 -7.69
CA TRP A 89 -5.37 -18.09 -8.87
C TRP A 89 -4.66 -16.76 -8.60
N LYS A 90 -3.74 -16.40 -9.49
CA LYS A 90 -3.01 -15.14 -9.47
C LYS A 90 -2.92 -14.58 -10.89
N THR A 91 -3.19 -13.29 -11.06
CA THR A 91 -3.09 -12.61 -12.35
C THR A 91 -2.54 -11.20 -12.18
N SER A 92 -1.92 -10.66 -13.23
CA SER A 92 -1.44 -9.29 -13.26
C SER A 92 -2.55 -8.35 -13.71
N ILE A 93 -2.70 -7.20 -13.08
CA ILE A 93 -3.71 -6.17 -13.43
C ILE A 93 -3.15 -4.96 -14.18
N GLY A 94 -1.98 -5.09 -14.80
CA GLY A 94 -1.34 -4.00 -15.53
C GLY A 94 -0.23 -3.32 -14.72
N LYS A 95 -0.15 -1.97 -14.75
CA LYS A 95 0.81 -1.23 -13.93
C LYS A 95 0.37 -1.23 -12.48
N GLY A 96 1.19 -1.85 -11.63
CA GLY A 96 0.99 -1.81 -10.18
C GLY A 96 1.18 -0.41 -9.60
N GLN A 97 1.17 -0.33 -8.29
CA GLN A 97 1.45 0.94 -7.61
C GLN A 97 2.93 1.33 -7.75
N ASP A 98 3.15 2.63 -7.75
CA ASP A 98 4.47 3.21 -7.68
C ASP A 98 4.52 4.16 -6.45
N LYS A 99 5.73 4.65 -6.08
CA LYS A 99 5.91 5.53 -4.92
C LYS A 99 5.07 6.83 -4.99
N LYS A 100 4.77 7.31 -6.19
CA LYS A 100 4.01 8.54 -6.42
C LYS A 100 2.54 8.31 -6.75
N LYS A 101 2.19 7.09 -7.18
CA LYS A 101 0.83 6.73 -7.64
C LYS A 101 0.38 5.42 -6.97
N PRO A 102 -0.19 5.50 -5.76
CA PRO A 102 -0.76 4.32 -5.12
C PRO A 102 -2.03 3.87 -5.87
N ILE A 103 -2.32 2.59 -5.84
CA ILE A 103 -3.62 2.07 -6.26
C ILE A 103 -4.64 2.48 -5.18
N SER A 104 -5.56 3.36 -5.55
CA SER A 104 -6.60 3.86 -4.64
C SER A 104 -7.97 3.24 -4.90
N SER A 105 -8.17 2.63 -6.06
CA SER A 105 -9.43 1.99 -6.44
C SER A 105 -9.55 0.59 -5.86
N GLN A 106 -10.70 0.29 -5.29
CA GLN A 106 -11.03 -1.08 -4.92
C GLN A 106 -11.53 -1.87 -6.15
N PRO A 107 -11.28 -3.18 -6.23
CA PRO A 107 -11.86 -4.00 -7.28
C PRO A 107 -13.38 -4.09 -7.12
N VAL A 108 -14.06 -4.07 -8.25
CA VAL A 108 -15.50 -4.32 -8.32
C VAL A 108 -15.70 -5.78 -8.77
N ILE A 109 -16.56 -6.51 -8.09
CA ILE A 109 -16.81 -7.93 -8.33
C ILE A 109 -18.27 -8.11 -8.70
N ASP A 110 -18.49 -8.61 -9.89
CA ASP A 110 -19.78 -9.06 -10.37
C ASP A 110 -19.89 -10.60 -10.30
N GLN A 111 -21.01 -11.16 -10.74
CA GLN A 111 -21.24 -12.62 -10.69
C GLN A 111 -20.15 -13.43 -11.38
N GLU A 112 -19.63 -12.97 -12.50
CA GLU A 112 -18.65 -13.69 -13.33
C GLU A 112 -17.27 -13.03 -13.39
N LYS A 113 -17.18 -11.72 -13.17
CA LYS A 113 -15.99 -10.93 -13.45
C LYS A 113 -15.54 -10.09 -12.26
N ILE A 114 -14.24 -9.84 -12.24
CA ILE A 114 -13.60 -8.88 -11.36
C ILE A 114 -13.07 -7.75 -12.25
N TYR A 115 -13.42 -6.52 -11.93
CA TYR A 115 -12.93 -5.32 -12.60
C TYR A 115 -11.93 -4.61 -11.71
N THR A 116 -10.78 -4.30 -12.26
CA THR A 116 -9.71 -3.59 -11.56
C THR A 116 -9.30 -2.36 -12.36
N LEU A 117 -8.90 -1.30 -11.66
CA LEU A 117 -8.32 -0.09 -12.25
C LEU A 117 -6.88 0.04 -11.78
N ASP A 118 -5.95 0.16 -12.70
CA ASP A 118 -4.54 0.34 -12.40
C ASP A 118 -4.13 1.83 -12.30
N THR A 119 -2.88 2.09 -11.96
CA THR A 119 -2.34 3.46 -11.84
C THR A 119 -2.17 4.19 -13.18
N ALA A 120 -2.32 3.50 -14.31
CA ALA A 120 -2.36 4.08 -15.66
C ALA A 120 -3.80 4.33 -16.15
N LEU A 121 -4.81 4.20 -15.26
CA LEU A 121 -6.23 4.32 -15.55
C LEU A 121 -6.75 3.25 -16.52
N THR A 122 -6.09 2.09 -16.55
CA THR A 122 -6.51 0.97 -17.37
C THR A 122 -7.45 0.07 -16.60
N ILE A 123 -8.65 -0.14 -17.13
CA ILE A 123 -9.62 -1.09 -16.58
C ILE A 123 -9.33 -2.48 -17.16
N THR A 124 -9.18 -3.45 -16.26
CA THR A 124 -9.00 -4.86 -16.64
C THR A 124 -10.15 -5.69 -16.11
N ALA A 125 -10.83 -6.39 -16.99
CA ALA A 125 -11.85 -7.39 -16.62
C ALA A 125 -11.23 -8.78 -16.57
N ILE A 126 -11.45 -9.48 -15.48
CA ILE A 126 -10.86 -10.77 -15.16
C ILE A 126 -11.97 -11.75 -14.85
N ASN A 127 -11.92 -12.95 -15.39
CA ASN A 127 -12.84 -14.01 -15.04
C ASN A 127 -12.59 -14.47 -13.59
N LYS A 128 -13.63 -14.43 -12.76
CA LYS A 128 -13.57 -14.74 -11.33
C LYS A 128 -13.12 -16.18 -11.04
N ASN A 129 -13.47 -17.11 -11.91
CA ASN A 129 -13.26 -18.54 -11.67
C ASN A 129 -11.85 -19.04 -12.05
N ASN A 130 -11.17 -18.37 -12.99
CA ASN A 130 -9.89 -18.86 -13.50
C ASN A 130 -8.81 -17.79 -13.62
N GLY A 131 -9.10 -16.54 -13.28
CA GLY A 131 -8.14 -15.45 -13.33
C GLY A 131 -7.74 -14.99 -14.74
N LYS A 132 -8.38 -15.50 -15.81
CA LYS A 132 -8.07 -15.09 -17.19
C LYS A 132 -8.62 -13.71 -17.48
N LYS A 133 -7.80 -12.86 -18.11
CA LYS A 133 -8.24 -11.54 -18.60
C LYS A 133 -9.19 -11.72 -19.75
N SER A 134 -10.36 -11.07 -19.69
CA SER A 134 -11.36 -11.10 -20.75
C SER A 134 -11.32 -9.85 -21.61
N SER A 135 -10.98 -8.71 -21.05
CA SER A 135 -10.81 -7.46 -21.78
C SER A 135 -9.95 -6.47 -21.00
N THR A 136 -9.32 -5.53 -21.72
CA THR A 136 -8.59 -4.41 -21.13
C THR A 136 -8.97 -3.17 -21.92
N LYS A 137 -9.28 -2.07 -21.24
CA LYS A 137 -9.63 -0.79 -21.84
C LYS A 137 -8.89 0.34 -21.11
N THR A 138 -8.23 1.18 -21.85
CA THR A 138 -7.55 2.41 -21.38
C THR A 138 -8.36 3.62 -21.79
#